data_289fbd5f01fe5c9d25e047da42d7367c
#
_entry.id   289fbd5f01fe5c9d25e047da42d7367c
#
_cell.length_a   1.000
_cell.length_b   1.000
_cell.length_c   1.000
_cell.angle_alpha   90.00
_cell.angle_beta   90.00
_cell.angle_gamma   90.00
#
_symmetry.space_group_name_H-M   'P 1'
#
loop_
_entity.id
_entity.type
_entity.pdbx_description
1 polymer ?
#
loop_
_entity_poly.entity_id
_entity_poly.type
_entity_poly.pdbx_seq_one_letter_code
_entity_poly.pdbx_strand_id
1 'polypeptide(L)'
;MPKPKDQSARNIELPPVKFEAAGDSQEERDYNLQLVEPSPGFPTLMLMVADVVIRHVDTAVFDFTPKAVAIRYLIDGVWHKMPPMDRESGDFMLATLKQLCGLNYRERRQRQEGACKALYFEKKFNLKVISQGVPTGERVGIYLESKKPPMESLEDLGMRAKMREQLLPLLNSPSGLVVVTALPNEGYSTLWRAVLGGCDRFLRDHYVLEPQGQGEKEVINFHPVAYNPAAGETPQSLLPELLLREPHVLAFAELSDGNLLN
;
A
#
# COMPACT_ATOMS: atom_id res chain seq x y z
N MET A 1 -45.23 23.45 28.66
CA MET A 1 -44.19 23.31 27.68
C MET A 1 -43.84 21.84 27.57
N PRO A 2 -44.07 21.17 26.45
CA PRO A 2 -43.71 19.79 26.28
C PRO A 2 -42.20 19.68 26.03
N LYS A 3 -41.57 18.70 26.68
CA LYS A 3 -40.17 18.31 26.47
C LYS A 3 -39.98 17.86 25.03
N PRO A 4 -38.85 18.23 24.36
CA PRO A 4 -38.57 17.69 23.04
C PRO A 4 -38.36 16.19 23.15
N LYS A 5 -39.11 15.45 22.34
CA LYS A 5 -38.95 14.02 22.15
C LYS A 5 -37.62 13.73 21.56
N ASP A 6 -36.90 12.86 22.20
CA ASP A 6 -35.72 12.13 21.76
C ASP A 6 -35.84 11.75 20.29
N GLN A 7 -34.93 12.35 19.48
CA GLN A 7 -34.88 12.04 18.07
C GLN A 7 -34.20 10.68 17.93
N SER A 8 -35.04 9.70 17.73
CA SER A 8 -34.77 8.40 17.11
C SER A 8 -33.29 8.14 16.78
N ALA A 9 -32.72 7.15 17.43
CA ALA A 9 -31.58 6.39 16.94
C ALA A 9 -31.88 6.06 15.47
N ARG A 10 -31.27 6.82 14.53
CA ARG A 10 -31.25 6.42 13.13
C ARG A 10 -30.60 5.06 13.10
N ASN A 11 -31.33 4.05 12.65
CA ASN A 11 -30.73 2.78 12.27
C ASN A 11 -29.66 3.09 11.21
N ILE A 12 -28.42 3.25 11.64
CA ILE A 12 -27.30 3.38 10.72
C ILE A 12 -27.10 1.98 10.18
N GLU A 13 -27.51 1.77 8.95
CA GLU A 13 -27.23 0.55 8.24
C GLU A 13 -25.71 0.42 8.12
N LEU A 14 -25.12 -0.57 8.81
CA LEU A 14 -23.68 -0.76 8.80
C LEU A 14 -23.21 -1.19 7.40
N PRO A 15 -22.09 -0.66 6.92
CA PRO A 15 -21.56 -1.05 5.63
C PRO A 15 -21.15 -2.54 5.63
N PRO A 16 -21.23 -3.23 4.49
CA PRO A 16 -20.93 -4.67 4.41
C PRO A 16 -19.40 -4.93 4.45
N VAL A 17 -18.76 -4.51 5.54
CA VAL A 17 -17.35 -4.79 5.82
C VAL A 17 -17.24 -6.06 6.63
N LYS A 18 -16.44 -7.01 6.16
CA LYS A 18 -16.07 -8.22 6.91
C LYS A 18 -14.59 -8.18 7.22
N PHE A 19 -14.20 -8.64 8.40
CA PHE A 19 -12.80 -8.69 8.81
C PHE A 19 -12.30 -10.14 8.89
N GLU A 20 -11.00 -10.29 8.62
CA GLU A 20 -10.22 -11.48 8.94
C GLU A 20 -9.12 -11.02 9.90
N ALA A 21 -9.21 -11.46 11.15
CA ALA A 21 -8.28 -11.08 12.21
C ALA A 21 -6.88 -11.68 11.98
N ALA A 22 -5.88 -11.15 12.66
CA ALA A 22 -4.55 -11.74 12.73
C ALA A 22 -4.58 -13.09 13.43
N GLY A 23 -3.74 -14.02 12.99
CA GLY A 23 -3.59 -15.37 13.56
C GLY A 23 -2.85 -16.30 12.60
N ASP A 24 -2.13 -17.27 13.15
CA ASP A 24 -1.33 -18.22 12.37
C ASP A 24 -2.21 -19.32 11.74
N SER A 25 -3.32 -19.67 12.41
CA SER A 25 -4.29 -20.64 11.90
C SER A 25 -5.65 -20.01 11.60
N GLN A 26 -6.50 -20.69 10.84
CA GLN A 26 -7.86 -20.23 10.58
C GLN A 26 -8.69 -20.20 11.89
N GLU A 27 -8.53 -21.20 12.74
CA GLU A 27 -9.24 -21.29 14.03
C GLU A 27 -8.88 -20.12 14.94
N GLU A 28 -7.61 -19.72 14.98
CA GLU A 28 -7.15 -18.57 15.75
C GLU A 28 -7.72 -17.25 15.20
N ARG A 29 -7.74 -17.08 13.89
CA ARG A 29 -8.34 -15.90 13.26
C ARG A 29 -9.82 -15.78 13.56
N ASP A 30 -10.57 -16.88 13.47
CA ASP A 30 -12.00 -16.92 13.75
C ASP A 30 -12.27 -16.63 15.24
N TYR A 31 -11.45 -17.20 16.13
CA TYR A 31 -11.53 -16.92 17.56
C TYR A 31 -11.27 -15.43 17.87
N ASN A 32 -10.20 -14.86 17.33
CA ASN A 32 -9.85 -13.46 17.52
C ASN A 32 -10.94 -12.53 16.97
N LEU A 33 -11.57 -12.88 15.87
CA LEU A 33 -12.70 -12.12 15.33
C LEU A 33 -13.91 -12.17 16.26
N GLN A 34 -14.29 -13.34 16.75
CA GLN A 34 -15.40 -13.50 17.69
C GLN A 34 -15.23 -12.71 18.99
N LEU A 35 -13.99 -12.51 19.44
CA LEU A 35 -13.70 -11.69 20.63
C LEU A 35 -13.96 -10.21 20.42
N VAL A 36 -13.80 -9.70 19.20
CA VAL A 36 -13.91 -8.27 18.90
C VAL A 36 -15.25 -7.84 18.31
N GLU A 37 -16.01 -8.75 17.71
CA GLU A 37 -17.33 -8.43 17.16
C GLU A 37 -18.31 -7.80 18.16
N PRO A 38 -18.38 -8.25 19.46
CA PRO A 38 -19.24 -7.63 20.45
C PRO A 38 -18.73 -6.27 20.96
N SER A 39 -17.54 -5.83 20.53
CA SER A 39 -16.95 -4.57 21.00
C SER A 39 -17.77 -3.36 20.54
N PRO A 40 -18.00 -2.36 21.41
CA PRO A 40 -18.66 -1.12 21.01
C PRO A 40 -17.89 -0.33 19.93
N GLY A 41 -16.61 -0.60 19.76
CA GLY A 41 -15.79 -0.01 18.71
C GLY A 41 -15.95 -0.67 17.34
N PHE A 42 -16.54 -1.85 17.24
CA PHE A 42 -16.65 -2.61 16.00
C PHE A 42 -17.49 -1.90 14.92
N PRO A 43 -18.68 -1.34 15.23
CA PRO A 43 -19.45 -0.56 14.25
C PRO A 43 -18.69 0.67 13.75
N THR A 44 -18.03 1.39 14.65
CA THR A 44 -17.22 2.57 14.28
C THR A 44 -16.05 2.18 13.38
N LEU A 45 -15.42 1.04 13.64
CA LEU A 45 -14.35 0.49 12.81
C LEU A 45 -14.86 0.12 11.41
N MET A 46 -16.03 -0.50 11.30
CA MET A 46 -16.65 -0.81 10.00
C MET A 46 -16.91 0.45 9.18
N LEU A 47 -17.48 1.49 9.81
CA LEU A 47 -17.74 2.77 9.16
C LEU A 47 -16.43 3.44 8.69
N MET A 48 -15.41 3.44 9.53
CA MET A 48 -14.10 4.00 9.20
C MET A 48 -13.46 3.27 8.01
N VAL A 49 -13.43 1.94 8.03
CA VAL A 49 -12.85 1.15 6.93
C VAL A 49 -13.62 1.36 5.63
N ALA A 50 -14.95 1.40 5.68
CA ALA A 50 -15.76 1.70 4.51
C ALA A 50 -15.46 3.10 3.94
N ASP A 51 -15.36 4.13 4.79
CA ASP A 51 -15.04 5.50 4.37
C ASP A 51 -13.66 5.58 3.71
N VAL A 52 -12.65 4.93 4.31
CA VAL A 52 -11.28 4.87 3.80
C VAL A 52 -11.23 4.17 2.43
N VAL A 53 -11.96 3.06 2.26
CA VAL A 53 -12.04 2.32 0.99
C VAL A 53 -12.78 3.11 -0.10
N ILE A 54 -13.92 3.72 0.23
CA ILE A 54 -14.72 4.51 -0.72
C ILE A 54 -13.95 5.72 -1.23
N ARG A 55 -13.16 6.36 -0.36
CA ARG A 55 -12.35 7.54 -0.72
C ARG A 55 -11.00 7.21 -1.35
N HIS A 56 -10.68 5.93 -1.53
CA HIS A 56 -9.38 5.50 -2.05
C HIS A 56 -8.19 6.03 -1.22
N VAL A 57 -8.31 6.00 0.11
CA VAL A 57 -7.26 6.47 1.01
C VAL A 57 -6.08 5.51 0.98
N ASP A 58 -4.88 6.02 0.73
CA ASP A 58 -3.63 5.24 0.81
C ASP A 58 -3.20 5.06 2.27
N THR A 59 -3.30 6.14 3.05
CA THR A 59 -2.89 6.16 4.45
C THR A 59 -3.86 6.99 5.28
N ALA A 60 -4.40 6.41 6.34
CA ALA A 60 -5.18 7.13 7.33
C ALA A 60 -4.35 7.30 8.62
N VAL A 61 -4.25 8.52 9.12
CA VAL A 61 -3.55 8.85 10.37
C VAL A 61 -4.53 9.39 11.39
N PHE A 62 -4.49 8.77 12.58
CA PHE A 62 -5.30 9.12 13.74
C PHE A 62 -4.39 9.61 14.87
N ASP A 63 -4.52 10.86 15.25
CA ASP A 63 -3.80 11.46 16.36
C ASP A 63 -4.72 11.54 17.59
N PHE A 64 -4.50 10.65 18.54
CA PHE A 64 -5.28 10.56 19.78
C PHE A 64 -4.81 11.61 20.78
N THR A 65 -5.54 12.69 20.93
CA THR A 65 -5.30 13.75 21.93
C THR A 65 -6.20 13.56 23.15
N PRO A 66 -5.97 14.24 24.29
CA PRO A 66 -6.85 14.13 25.45
C PRO A 66 -8.33 14.49 25.18
N LYS A 67 -8.60 15.32 24.18
CA LYS A 67 -9.95 15.85 23.92
C LYS A 67 -10.68 15.16 22.78
N ALA A 68 -9.96 14.75 21.75
CA ALA A 68 -10.54 14.19 20.52
C ALA A 68 -9.48 13.42 19.73
N VAL A 69 -9.92 12.71 18.72
CA VAL A 69 -9.06 12.05 17.73
C VAL A 69 -9.06 12.89 16.46
N ALA A 70 -7.91 13.49 16.13
CA ALA A 70 -7.73 14.18 14.88
C ALA A 70 -7.43 13.18 13.76
N ILE A 71 -8.10 13.33 12.61
CA ILE A 71 -8.04 12.38 11.51
C ILE A 71 -7.48 13.08 10.27
N ARG A 72 -6.55 12.43 9.60
CA ARG A 72 -6.00 12.88 8.31
C ARG A 72 -5.91 11.70 7.36
N TYR A 73 -6.32 11.92 6.12
CA TYR A 73 -6.23 10.95 5.04
C TYR A 73 -5.23 11.42 3.98
N LEU A 74 -4.38 10.52 3.55
CA LEU A 74 -3.56 10.70 2.36
C LEU A 74 -4.32 10.07 1.19
N ILE A 75 -4.68 10.91 0.20
CA ILE A 75 -5.41 10.49 -1.00
C ILE A 75 -4.65 11.08 -2.19
N ASP A 76 -4.22 10.23 -3.11
CA ASP A 76 -3.47 10.64 -4.30
C ASP A 76 -2.30 11.60 -3.97
N GLY A 77 -1.53 11.28 -2.93
CA GLY A 77 -0.37 12.06 -2.49
C GLY A 77 -0.71 13.35 -1.70
N VAL A 78 -1.99 13.71 -1.50
CA VAL A 78 -2.42 14.92 -0.79
C VAL A 78 -3.03 14.60 0.57
N TRP A 79 -2.62 15.35 1.61
CA TRP A 79 -3.18 15.21 2.95
C TRP A 79 -4.48 15.99 3.13
N HIS A 80 -5.55 15.30 3.46
CA HIS A 80 -6.87 15.86 3.76
C HIS A 80 -7.15 15.76 5.25
N LYS A 81 -7.59 16.88 5.86
CA LYS A 81 -8.11 16.88 7.23
C LYS A 81 -9.56 16.41 7.21
N MET A 82 -9.86 15.45 8.05
CA MET A 82 -11.21 14.93 8.25
C MET A 82 -11.84 15.50 9.52
N PRO A 83 -13.18 15.48 9.65
CA PRO A 83 -13.82 15.80 10.90
C PRO A 83 -13.24 14.98 12.06
N PRO A 84 -12.96 15.58 13.21
CA PRO A 84 -12.44 14.85 14.35
C PRO A 84 -13.50 13.89 14.89
N MET A 85 -13.06 12.77 15.42
CA MET A 85 -13.89 11.81 16.15
C MET A 85 -13.86 12.14 17.64
N ASP A 86 -14.93 11.87 18.35
CA ASP A 86 -14.91 11.96 19.80
C ASP A 86 -13.93 10.94 20.41
N ARG A 87 -13.40 11.27 21.58
CA ARG A 87 -12.32 10.49 22.19
C ARG A 87 -12.76 9.09 22.57
N GLU A 88 -13.97 8.94 23.11
CA GLU A 88 -14.48 7.68 23.63
C GLU A 88 -14.70 6.69 22.46
N SER A 89 -15.42 7.11 21.42
CA SER A 89 -15.63 6.28 20.22
C SER A 89 -14.29 5.90 19.56
N GLY A 90 -13.34 6.84 19.52
CA GLY A 90 -12.02 6.58 18.98
C GLY A 90 -11.23 5.55 19.81
N ASP A 91 -11.29 5.61 21.14
CA ASP A 91 -10.60 4.64 21.99
C ASP A 91 -11.18 3.24 21.85
N PHE A 92 -12.50 3.08 21.76
CA PHE A 92 -13.14 1.79 21.50
C PHE A 92 -12.75 1.26 20.10
N MET A 93 -12.82 2.09 19.08
CA MET A 93 -12.42 1.72 17.72
C MET A 93 -10.96 1.26 17.67
N LEU A 94 -10.04 2.00 18.30
CA LEU A 94 -8.63 1.65 18.34
C LEU A 94 -8.38 0.34 19.09
N ALA A 95 -9.03 0.12 20.20
CA ALA A 95 -8.90 -1.12 20.95
C ALA A 95 -9.34 -2.33 20.09
N THR A 96 -10.47 -2.21 19.41
CA THR A 96 -10.98 -3.22 18.48
C THR A 96 -10.00 -3.47 17.32
N LEU A 97 -9.49 -2.41 16.69
CA LEU A 97 -8.52 -2.51 15.58
C LEU A 97 -7.22 -3.17 16.03
N LYS A 98 -6.68 -2.77 17.18
CA LYS A 98 -5.47 -3.40 17.73
C LYS A 98 -5.65 -4.89 17.98
N GLN A 99 -6.77 -5.28 18.57
CA GLN A 99 -7.08 -6.70 18.80
C GLN A 99 -7.21 -7.48 17.49
N LEU A 100 -7.92 -6.93 16.49
CA LEU A 100 -8.00 -7.54 15.16
C LEU A 100 -6.62 -7.75 14.51
N CYS A 101 -5.68 -6.84 14.76
CA CYS A 101 -4.32 -6.90 14.22
C CYS A 101 -3.33 -7.68 15.11
N GLY A 102 -3.81 -8.35 16.17
CA GLY A 102 -2.94 -9.09 17.10
C GLY A 102 -2.06 -8.19 17.97
N LEU A 103 -2.43 -6.93 18.17
CA LEU A 103 -1.68 -5.96 18.96
C LEU A 103 -2.21 -5.84 20.38
N ASN A 104 -1.35 -5.42 21.31
CA ASN A 104 -1.77 -5.12 22.68
C ASN A 104 -2.52 -3.79 22.73
N TYR A 105 -3.83 -3.83 22.91
CA TYR A 105 -4.68 -2.64 22.95
C TYR A 105 -4.45 -1.75 24.19
N ARG A 106 -3.85 -2.29 25.27
CA ARG A 106 -3.51 -1.53 26.48
C ARG A 106 -2.22 -0.75 26.35
N GLU A 107 -1.32 -1.18 25.47
CA GLU A 107 -0.05 -0.50 25.22
C GLU A 107 -0.25 0.70 24.28
N ARG A 108 0.13 1.90 24.72
CA ARG A 108 -0.06 3.16 23.98
C ARG A 108 1.22 3.95 23.76
N ARG A 109 2.34 3.50 24.33
CA ARG A 109 3.61 4.23 24.27
C ARG A 109 4.61 3.59 23.33
N GLN A 110 4.73 2.28 23.40
CA GLN A 110 5.66 1.54 22.55
C GLN A 110 5.11 1.45 21.13
N ARG A 111 6.04 1.43 20.18
CA ARG A 111 5.67 1.17 18.78
C ARG A 111 5.21 -0.27 18.65
N GLN A 112 4.07 -0.44 18.05
CA GLN A 112 3.50 -1.72 17.69
C GLN A 112 3.17 -1.71 16.20
N GLU A 113 3.32 -2.85 15.55
CA GLU A 113 2.98 -3.04 14.15
C GLU A 113 2.26 -4.37 13.98
N GLY A 114 1.14 -4.38 13.27
CA GLY A 114 0.33 -5.55 13.02
C GLY A 114 -0.51 -5.36 11.77
N ALA A 115 -1.20 -6.42 11.38
CA ALA A 115 -2.04 -6.39 10.19
C ALA A 115 -3.27 -7.27 10.35
N CYS A 116 -4.35 -6.87 9.70
CA CYS A 116 -5.55 -7.68 9.51
C CYS A 116 -6.05 -7.50 8.07
N LYS A 117 -7.07 -8.26 7.68
CA LYS A 117 -7.68 -8.09 6.36
C LYS A 117 -9.11 -7.60 6.51
N ALA A 118 -9.54 -6.80 5.55
CA ALA A 118 -10.93 -6.39 5.40
C ALA A 118 -11.45 -6.79 4.02
N LEU A 119 -12.70 -7.19 3.96
CA LEU A 119 -13.45 -7.43 2.74
C LEU A 119 -14.57 -6.40 2.68
N TYR A 120 -14.57 -5.56 1.65
CA TYR A 120 -15.65 -4.63 1.37
C TYR A 120 -16.25 -4.96 0.01
N PHE A 121 -17.51 -5.39 -0.01
CA PHE A 121 -18.11 -6.12 -1.12
C PHE A 121 -17.23 -7.33 -1.51
N GLU A 122 -16.74 -7.39 -2.75
CA GLU A 122 -15.88 -8.48 -3.24
C GLU A 122 -14.38 -8.16 -3.20
N LYS A 123 -14.01 -6.96 -2.75
CA LYS A 123 -12.61 -6.50 -2.74
C LYS A 123 -11.95 -6.75 -1.39
N LYS A 124 -10.81 -7.44 -1.41
CA LYS A 124 -9.98 -7.70 -0.23
C LYS A 124 -8.91 -6.62 -0.10
N PHE A 125 -8.72 -6.14 1.13
CA PHE A 125 -7.72 -5.16 1.52
C PHE A 125 -6.88 -5.71 2.66
N ASN A 126 -5.58 -5.49 2.62
CA ASN A 126 -4.71 -5.66 3.78
C ASN A 126 -4.67 -4.31 4.52
N LEU A 127 -4.95 -4.36 5.81
CA LEU A 127 -4.85 -3.22 6.71
C LEU A 127 -3.58 -3.41 7.55
N LYS A 128 -2.53 -2.70 7.22
CA LYS A 128 -1.33 -2.63 8.05
C LYS A 128 -1.48 -1.49 9.03
N VAL A 129 -1.32 -1.77 10.32
CA VAL A 129 -1.53 -0.82 11.42
C VAL A 129 -0.20 -0.61 12.13
N ILE A 130 0.19 0.65 12.27
CA ILE A 130 1.34 1.07 13.07
C ILE A 130 0.84 2.02 14.14
N SER A 131 1.05 1.68 15.40
CA SER A 131 0.73 2.50 16.55
C SER A 131 1.99 2.90 17.28
N GLN A 132 2.06 4.17 17.70
CA GLN A 132 3.21 4.71 18.44
C GLN A 132 2.79 5.82 19.39
N GLY A 133 3.36 5.84 20.58
CA GLY A 133 3.23 6.95 21.53
C GLY A 133 3.92 8.21 21.01
N VAL A 134 3.26 9.34 21.16
CA VAL A 134 3.77 10.67 20.85
C VAL A 134 3.54 11.59 22.05
N PRO A 135 4.25 12.74 22.18
CA PRO A 135 4.08 13.62 23.33
C PRO A 135 2.64 14.06 23.60
N THR A 136 1.80 14.15 22.57
CA THR A 136 0.40 14.56 22.66
C THR A 136 -0.57 13.41 22.90
N GLY A 137 -0.09 12.16 22.94
CA GLY A 137 -0.93 10.96 23.11
C GLY A 137 -0.42 9.77 22.30
N GLU A 138 -1.27 9.21 21.46
CA GLU A 138 -0.95 8.06 20.60
C GLU A 138 -1.24 8.44 19.14
N ARG A 139 -0.33 8.05 18.24
CA ARG A 139 -0.54 8.16 16.78
C ARG A 139 -0.68 6.78 16.18
N VAL A 140 -1.70 6.62 15.36
CA VAL A 140 -1.98 5.37 14.67
C VAL A 140 -2.03 5.65 13.16
N GLY A 141 -1.21 4.95 12.41
CA GLY A 141 -1.24 4.92 10.96
C GLY A 141 -1.88 3.64 10.47
N ILE A 142 -2.84 3.74 9.57
CA ILE A 142 -3.49 2.62 8.89
C ILE A 142 -3.14 2.75 7.41
N TYR A 143 -2.48 1.75 6.87
CA TYR A 143 -2.07 1.66 5.47
C TYR A 143 -2.97 0.64 4.78
N LEU A 144 -3.63 1.08 3.70
CA LEU A 144 -4.46 0.20 2.89
C LEU A 144 -3.66 -0.31 1.69
N GLU A 145 -3.50 -1.62 1.66
CA GLU A 145 -2.97 -2.31 0.48
C GLU A 145 -4.12 -3.09 -0.16
N SER A 146 -4.62 -2.60 -1.29
CA SER A 146 -5.53 -3.40 -2.09
C SER A 146 -4.72 -4.39 -2.92
N LYS A 147 -5.17 -5.65 -3.00
CA LYS A 147 -4.76 -6.52 -4.11
C LYS A 147 -5.43 -5.99 -5.37
N LYS A 148 -4.91 -4.90 -5.93
CA LYS A 148 -5.31 -4.50 -7.28
C LYS A 148 -4.95 -5.67 -8.21
N PRO A 149 -5.77 -6.00 -9.21
CA PRO A 149 -5.32 -6.88 -10.27
C PRO A 149 -4.01 -6.29 -10.80
N PRO A 150 -2.99 -7.11 -11.04
CA PRO A 150 -1.73 -6.61 -11.53
C PRO A 150 -2.00 -5.85 -12.83
N MET A 151 -1.74 -4.54 -12.84
CA MET A 151 -1.70 -3.77 -14.08
C MET A 151 -0.39 -4.15 -14.76
N GLU A 152 -0.44 -5.15 -15.62
CA GLU A 152 0.76 -5.75 -16.23
C GLU A 152 1.06 -5.19 -17.62
N SER A 153 0.10 -4.46 -18.20
CA SER A 153 0.24 -3.91 -19.53
C SER A 153 0.03 -2.39 -19.56
N LEU A 154 0.60 -1.75 -20.57
CA LEU A 154 0.39 -0.32 -20.84
C LEU A 154 -1.09 0.01 -21.10
N GLU A 155 -1.89 -0.97 -21.55
CA GLU A 155 -3.32 -0.84 -21.74
C GLU A 155 -4.07 -0.77 -20.42
N ASP A 156 -3.72 -1.63 -19.47
CA ASP A 156 -4.29 -1.63 -18.12
C ASP A 156 -4.08 -0.29 -17.42
N LEU A 157 -2.98 0.41 -17.72
CA LEU A 157 -2.69 1.76 -17.25
C LEU A 157 -3.53 2.84 -17.93
N GLY A 158 -4.41 2.49 -18.87
CA GLY A 158 -5.20 3.45 -19.63
C GLY A 158 -4.43 4.21 -20.72
N MET A 159 -3.23 3.74 -21.12
CA MET A 159 -2.47 4.37 -22.17
C MET A 159 -3.23 4.27 -23.50
N ARG A 160 -3.43 5.42 -24.17
CA ARG A 160 -4.14 5.49 -25.43
C ARG A 160 -3.44 4.66 -26.53
N ALA A 161 -4.23 4.00 -27.38
CA ALA A 161 -3.72 3.12 -28.45
C ALA A 161 -2.62 3.81 -29.30
N LYS A 162 -2.84 5.05 -29.71
CA LYS A 162 -1.85 5.83 -30.49
C LYS A 162 -0.52 6.03 -29.75
N MET A 163 -0.56 6.21 -28.44
CA MET A 163 0.68 6.35 -27.64
C MET A 163 1.40 5.02 -27.52
N ARG A 164 0.65 3.90 -27.35
CA ARG A 164 1.25 2.55 -27.35
C ARG A 164 1.90 2.21 -28.68
N GLU A 165 1.24 2.51 -29.80
CA GLU A 165 1.77 2.32 -31.16
C GLU A 165 3.07 3.09 -31.39
N GLN A 166 3.25 4.23 -30.71
CA GLN A 166 4.49 5.01 -30.79
C GLN A 166 5.56 4.49 -29.82
N LEU A 167 5.18 4.07 -28.61
CA LEU A 167 6.11 3.66 -27.55
C LEU A 167 6.70 2.26 -27.80
N LEU A 168 5.86 1.28 -28.20
CA LEU A 168 6.31 -0.11 -28.35
C LEU A 168 7.47 -0.29 -29.34
N PRO A 169 7.50 0.38 -30.51
CA PRO A 169 8.66 0.32 -31.40
C PRO A 169 9.93 0.91 -30.78
N LEU A 170 9.81 1.93 -29.93
CA LEU A 170 10.94 2.54 -29.23
C LEU A 170 11.51 1.60 -28.17
N LEU A 171 10.65 0.93 -27.39
CA LEU A 171 11.07 -0.08 -26.40
C LEU A 171 11.78 -1.27 -27.05
N ASN A 172 11.43 -1.58 -28.29
CA ASN A 172 11.97 -2.70 -29.06
C ASN A 172 13.02 -2.28 -30.12
N SER A 173 13.48 -1.04 -30.04
CA SER A 173 14.59 -0.55 -30.87
C SER A 173 15.88 -1.35 -30.62
N PRO A 174 16.73 -1.56 -31.61
CA PRO A 174 18.00 -2.27 -31.44
C PRO A 174 19.01 -1.49 -30.56
N SER A 175 18.82 -0.19 -30.41
CA SER A 175 19.67 0.65 -29.55
C SER A 175 18.91 1.90 -29.11
N GLY A 176 19.27 2.45 -27.97
CA GLY A 176 18.67 3.67 -27.44
C GLY A 176 18.58 3.66 -25.91
N LEU A 177 18.10 4.76 -25.37
CA LEU A 177 17.81 4.94 -23.95
C LEU A 177 16.35 5.32 -23.78
N VAL A 178 15.64 4.59 -22.94
CA VAL A 178 14.28 4.93 -22.52
C VAL A 178 14.30 5.25 -21.02
N VAL A 179 13.86 6.45 -20.65
CA VAL A 179 13.80 6.92 -19.28
C VAL A 179 12.35 7.00 -18.84
N VAL A 180 12.05 6.32 -17.75
CA VAL A 180 10.72 6.35 -17.10
C VAL A 180 10.80 7.19 -15.84
N THR A 181 9.95 8.21 -15.72
CA THR A 181 9.91 9.09 -14.56
C THR A 181 8.52 9.19 -14.00
N ALA A 182 8.39 9.23 -12.68
CA ALA A 182 7.16 9.53 -11.98
C ALA A 182 7.46 10.29 -10.67
N LEU A 183 6.48 10.98 -10.14
CA LEU A 183 6.58 11.56 -8.81
C LEU A 183 6.50 10.45 -7.75
N PRO A 184 7.06 10.67 -6.55
CA PRO A 184 6.91 9.73 -5.45
C PRO A 184 5.43 9.37 -5.18
N ASN A 185 5.15 8.09 -5.02
CA ASN A 185 3.80 7.54 -4.80
C ASN A 185 2.81 7.67 -5.98
N GLU A 186 3.26 8.06 -7.16
CA GLU A 186 2.44 8.19 -8.38
C GLU A 186 2.47 6.94 -9.27
N GLY A 187 2.71 5.77 -8.67
CA GLY A 187 2.64 4.48 -9.37
C GLY A 187 3.83 4.15 -10.26
N TYR A 188 5.03 4.68 -9.94
CA TYR A 188 6.27 4.37 -10.67
C TYR A 188 6.47 2.87 -10.88
N SER A 189 6.38 2.07 -9.84
CA SER A 189 6.57 0.62 -9.91
C SER A 189 5.58 -0.08 -10.85
N THR A 190 4.34 0.40 -10.87
CA THR A 190 3.30 -0.13 -11.76
C THR A 190 3.60 0.23 -13.22
N LEU A 191 3.99 1.49 -13.46
CA LEU A 191 4.41 1.96 -14.80
C LEU A 191 5.67 1.22 -15.27
N TRP A 192 6.66 1.08 -14.40
CA TRP A 192 7.90 0.36 -14.67
C TRP A 192 7.63 -1.07 -15.15
N ARG A 193 6.81 -1.83 -14.43
CA ARG A 193 6.43 -3.19 -14.82
C ARG A 193 5.69 -3.25 -16.15
N ALA A 194 4.76 -2.33 -16.38
CA ALA A 194 4.02 -2.28 -17.65
C ALA A 194 4.93 -1.95 -18.84
N VAL A 195 5.94 -1.08 -18.65
CA VAL A 195 6.96 -0.77 -19.66
C VAL A 195 7.82 -2.00 -19.94
N LEU A 196 8.34 -2.67 -18.90
CA LEU A 196 9.07 -3.93 -19.07
C LEU A 196 8.20 -4.98 -19.78
N GLY A 197 6.90 -5.06 -19.42
CA GLY A 197 5.95 -5.94 -20.10
C GLY A 197 5.79 -5.69 -21.60
N GLY A 198 6.03 -4.45 -22.04
CA GLY A 198 5.99 -4.04 -23.45
C GLY A 198 7.28 -4.34 -24.24
N CYS A 199 8.37 -4.72 -23.56
CA CYS A 199 9.62 -5.09 -24.22
C CYS A 199 9.52 -6.49 -24.85
N ASP A 200 10.31 -6.71 -25.92
CA ASP A 200 10.42 -8.00 -26.63
C ASP A 200 11.28 -9.01 -25.84
N ARG A 201 10.76 -9.42 -24.71
CA ARG A 201 11.40 -10.29 -23.72
C ARG A 201 11.47 -11.77 -24.11
N PHE A 202 10.87 -12.15 -25.22
CA PHE A 202 10.91 -13.53 -25.72
C PHE A 202 12.00 -13.76 -26.75
N LEU A 203 12.49 -12.70 -27.39
CA LEU A 203 13.52 -12.75 -28.43
C LEU A 203 14.86 -12.12 -27.98
N ARG A 204 14.87 -11.41 -26.85
CA ARG A 204 16.03 -10.67 -26.35
C ARG A 204 16.29 -10.95 -24.88
N ASP A 205 17.55 -11.03 -24.49
CA ASP A 205 17.97 -11.17 -23.10
C ASP A 205 17.91 -9.82 -22.38
N HIS A 206 17.05 -9.74 -21.39
CA HIS A 206 16.83 -8.56 -20.58
C HIS A 206 17.30 -8.82 -19.14
N TYR A 207 18.18 -7.97 -18.63
CA TYR A 207 18.65 -7.99 -17.26
C TYR A 207 18.08 -6.78 -16.52
N VAL A 208 17.47 -7.02 -15.35
CA VAL A 208 16.88 -5.96 -14.52
C VAL A 208 17.67 -5.86 -13.23
N LEU A 209 18.31 -4.71 -13.00
CA LEU A 209 19.05 -4.43 -11.79
C LEU A 209 18.13 -3.75 -10.78
N GLU A 210 17.97 -4.41 -9.62
CA GLU A 210 17.05 -3.97 -8.55
C GLU A 210 17.75 -4.02 -7.18
N PRO A 211 17.47 -3.06 -6.27
CA PRO A 211 17.94 -3.15 -4.90
C PRO A 211 17.37 -4.38 -4.20
N GLN A 212 18.19 -5.08 -3.43
CA GLN A 212 17.77 -6.24 -2.65
C GLN A 212 16.68 -5.86 -1.63
N GLY A 213 15.58 -6.63 -1.59
CA GLY A 213 14.46 -6.40 -0.68
C GLY A 213 13.36 -5.48 -1.21
N GLN A 214 13.52 -4.87 -2.36
CA GLN A 214 12.45 -4.16 -3.06
C GLN A 214 11.64 -5.07 -4.00
N GLY A 215 11.84 -6.39 -3.88
CA GLY A 215 11.33 -7.43 -4.76
C GLY A 215 9.85 -7.28 -5.09
N GLU A 216 9.60 -6.59 -6.18
CA GLU A 216 8.32 -6.63 -6.85
C GLU A 216 8.20 -7.95 -7.63
N LYS A 217 6.97 -8.33 -7.96
CA LYS A 217 6.74 -9.54 -8.76
C LYS A 217 7.64 -9.57 -9.99
N GLU A 218 8.39 -10.64 -10.14
CA GLU A 218 9.21 -10.89 -11.33
C GLU A 218 8.36 -10.77 -12.60
N VAL A 219 8.88 -10.03 -13.55
CA VAL A 219 8.31 -10.01 -14.90
C VAL A 219 8.85 -11.24 -15.63
N ILE A 220 7.97 -12.04 -16.21
CA ILE A 220 8.35 -13.29 -16.91
C ILE A 220 9.37 -12.99 -18.00
N ASN A 221 10.40 -13.85 -18.09
CA ASN A 221 11.51 -13.76 -19.05
C ASN A 221 12.42 -12.52 -18.92
N PHE A 222 12.53 -11.99 -17.69
CA PHE A 222 13.61 -11.09 -17.31
C PHE A 222 14.56 -11.81 -16.37
N HIS A 223 15.84 -11.45 -16.42
CA HIS A 223 16.86 -11.93 -15.51
C HIS A 223 17.07 -10.90 -14.39
N PRO A 224 16.48 -11.10 -13.20
CA PRO A 224 16.65 -10.17 -12.09
C PRO A 224 18.08 -10.27 -11.55
N VAL A 225 18.71 -9.13 -11.33
CA VAL A 225 20.02 -8.98 -10.71
C VAL A 225 19.87 -8.08 -9.51
N ALA A 226 19.83 -8.69 -8.33
CA ALA A 226 19.69 -7.96 -7.08
C ALA A 226 21.06 -7.47 -6.61
N TYR A 227 21.15 -6.21 -6.16
CA TYR A 227 22.32 -5.64 -5.50
C TYR A 227 21.97 -5.15 -4.10
N ASN A 228 22.95 -5.15 -3.20
CA ASN A 228 22.77 -4.77 -1.80
C ASN A 228 23.39 -3.39 -1.52
N PRO A 229 22.61 -2.29 -1.50
CA PRO A 229 23.12 -0.96 -1.22
C PRO A 229 23.74 -0.84 0.19
N ALA A 230 23.22 -1.61 1.16
CA ALA A 230 23.75 -1.61 2.53
C ALA A 230 25.14 -2.25 2.62
N ALA A 231 25.49 -3.11 1.68
CA ALA A 231 26.84 -3.69 1.54
C ALA A 231 27.78 -2.82 0.67
N GLY A 232 27.29 -1.68 0.16
CA GLY A 232 28.03 -0.79 -0.74
C GLY A 232 28.03 -1.24 -2.20
N GLU A 233 27.19 -2.21 -2.56
CA GLU A 233 27.02 -2.60 -3.97
C GLU A 233 26.20 -1.56 -4.70
N THR A 234 26.56 -1.29 -5.94
CA THR A 234 25.89 -0.35 -6.84
C THR A 234 25.62 -1.03 -8.19
N PRO A 235 24.64 -0.55 -8.96
CA PRO A 235 24.45 -1.05 -10.33
C PRO A 235 25.74 -1.00 -11.16
N GLN A 236 26.53 0.06 -11.00
CA GLN A 236 27.82 0.23 -11.71
C GLN A 236 28.81 -0.88 -11.38
N SER A 237 28.87 -1.33 -10.13
CA SER A 237 29.80 -2.40 -9.72
C SER A 237 29.50 -3.74 -10.38
N LEU A 238 28.25 -3.97 -10.80
CA LEU A 238 27.79 -5.20 -11.44
C LEU A 238 27.89 -5.17 -12.97
N LEU A 239 27.98 -3.97 -13.57
CA LEU A 239 28.01 -3.80 -15.03
C LEU A 239 29.13 -4.60 -15.73
N PRO A 240 30.40 -4.63 -15.24
CA PRO A 240 31.47 -5.37 -15.93
C PRO A 240 31.16 -6.86 -16.08
N GLU A 241 30.56 -7.48 -15.05
CA GLU A 241 30.16 -8.89 -15.11
C GLU A 241 28.96 -9.11 -16.03
N LEU A 242 27.98 -8.22 -15.97
CA LEU A 242 26.78 -8.30 -16.79
C LEU A 242 27.08 -8.12 -18.28
N LEU A 243 27.97 -7.21 -18.62
CA LEU A 243 28.37 -6.99 -20.02
C LEU A 243 29.06 -8.22 -20.66
N LEU A 244 29.71 -9.05 -19.84
CA LEU A 244 30.27 -10.32 -20.32
C LEU A 244 29.20 -11.35 -20.72
N ARG A 245 27.97 -11.16 -20.29
CA ARG A 245 26.81 -11.99 -20.65
C ARG A 245 26.16 -11.55 -21.95
N GLU A 246 26.67 -10.52 -22.60
CA GLU A 246 26.17 -9.94 -23.86
C GLU A 246 24.67 -9.58 -23.81
N PRO A 247 24.20 -8.82 -22.79
CA PRO A 247 22.80 -8.48 -22.64
C PRO A 247 22.30 -7.65 -23.82
N HIS A 248 21.09 -7.94 -24.30
CA HIS A 248 20.44 -7.11 -25.31
C HIS A 248 19.85 -5.84 -24.68
N VAL A 249 19.36 -5.93 -23.44
CA VAL A 249 18.78 -4.80 -22.70
C VAL A 249 19.21 -4.86 -21.23
N LEU A 250 19.66 -3.72 -20.74
CA LEU A 250 19.89 -3.47 -19.31
C LEU A 250 18.82 -2.50 -18.81
N ALA A 251 18.08 -2.91 -17.78
CA ALA A 251 17.06 -2.10 -17.16
C ALA A 251 17.45 -1.82 -15.70
N PHE A 252 17.38 -0.57 -15.28
CA PHE A 252 17.74 -0.12 -13.94
C PHE A 252 16.47 0.38 -13.23
N ALA A 253 16.10 -0.24 -12.13
CA ALA A 253 14.92 0.17 -11.36
C ALA A 253 15.08 1.57 -10.76
N GLU A 254 16.31 1.98 -10.46
CA GLU A 254 16.64 3.32 -9.98
C GLU A 254 17.84 3.90 -10.73
N LEU A 255 17.73 5.16 -11.07
CA LEU A 255 18.82 5.96 -11.61
C LEU A 255 19.24 6.99 -10.55
N SER A 256 19.97 6.52 -9.54
CA SER A 256 20.40 7.34 -8.41
C SER A 256 21.70 8.11 -8.66
N ASP A 257 22.49 7.69 -9.65
CA ASP A 257 23.77 8.31 -9.99
C ASP A 257 23.89 8.55 -11.52
N GLY A 258 24.16 9.81 -11.88
CA GLY A 258 24.38 10.21 -13.29
C GLY A 258 25.59 9.54 -13.96
N ASN A 259 26.54 9.01 -13.18
CA ASN A 259 27.70 8.29 -13.71
C ASN A 259 27.32 6.94 -14.37
N LEU A 260 26.11 6.46 -14.14
CA LEU A 260 25.59 5.24 -14.76
C LEU A 260 25.38 5.40 -16.28
N LEU A 261 25.29 6.64 -16.75
CA LEU A 261 25.07 6.98 -18.17
C LEU A 261 26.34 7.35 -18.92
N ASN A 262 27.50 7.42 -18.25
CA ASN A 262 28.80 7.69 -18.80
C ASN A 262 29.61 6.40 -19.01
#